data_f8517cea404563db595de19c0292cfcc
#
_entry.id   f8517cea404563db595de19c0292cfcc
#
_cell.length_a   1.000
_cell.length_b   1.000
_cell.length_c   1.000
_cell.angle_alpha   90.00
_cell.angle_beta   90.00
_cell.angle_gamma   90.00
#
_symmetry.space_group_name_H-M   'P 1'
#
loop_
_entity.id
_entity.type
_entity.pdbx_description
1 polymer ?
#
loop_
_entity_poly.entity_id
_entity_poly.type
_entity_poly.pdbx_seq_one_letter_code
_entity_poly.pdbx_strand_id
1 'polypeptide(L)'
;MKIDRLIGILSILLQEEKTTAPELAERFEVSRRTINRDIEDLCKAGIPIRTMQGTGGGISIMDGYRMDRTILTSKDMQMILAGLRSLDSVSGSSYYGQLMEKIQTGASEFISGRDSMLIDLSSWYKGTLAPKIEIIQEAIDNRHLLDFKYYAPSGESVRTIEPYYLVFQWSSWYVWGWCLSRKDFRLFKLNRMDGLSDTGEAFICREVPMPDLSNEKIFPGGIPVKALFTPDVKWRLVEEFGSECFTEMDDGRLLFSADYTDMENLVTWILTFGGNAEVLEPPEVRRAIRKAAEETLKNYMEDNAV
;
A
#
# COMPACT_ATOMS: atom_id res chain seq x y z
N MET A 1 -35.85 -2.49 3.58
CA MET A 1 -35.66 -3.61 4.56
C MET A 1 -35.59 -3.05 5.98
N LYS A 2 -35.69 -3.88 7.06
CA LYS A 2 -35.69 -3.38 8.47
C LYS A 2 -34.39 -2.67 8.83
N ILE A 3 -33.24 -3.21 8.44
CA ILE A 3 -31.92 -2.66 8.74
C ILE A 3 -31.74 -1.26 8.13
N ASP A 4 -32.12 -1.07 6.87
CA ASP A 4 -32.03 0.24 6.20
C ASP A 4 -32.84 1.30 6.92
N ARG A 5 -34.02 0.92 7.46
CA ARG A 5 -34.86 1.80 8.23
C ARG A 5 -34.24 2.15 9.60
N LEU A 6 -33.67 1.17 10.32
CA LEU A 6 -32.97 1.42 11.58
C LEU A 6 -31.81 2.39 11.41
N ILE A 7 -30.99 2.19 10.35
CA ILE A 7 -29.90 3.11 10.02
C ILE A 7 -30.42 4.49 9.65
N GLY A 8 -31.49 4.57 8.85
CA GLY A 8 -32.12 5.83 8.47
C GLY A 8 -32.69 6.60 9.68
N ILE A 9 -33.38 5.91 10.60
CA ILE A 9 -33.89 6.52 11.84
C ILE A 9 -32.73 7.05 12.68
N LEU A 10 -31.66 6.26 12.85
CA LEU A 10 -30.49 6.67 13.61
C LEU A 10 -29.82 7.90 12.99
N SER A 11 -29.70 7.93 11.65
CA SER A 11 -29.12 9.08 10.93
C SER A 11 -29.92 10.36 11.14
N ILE A 12 -31.26 10.26 11.12
CA ILE A 12 -32.13 11.42 11.39
C ILE A 12 -31.95 11.91 12.82
N LEU A 13 -31.97 11.00 13.79
CA LEU A 13 -31.80 11.35 15.21
C LEU A 13 -30.42 11.94 15.55
N LEU A 14 -29.41 11.65 14.72
CA LEU A 14 -28.05 12.24 14.87
C LEU A 14 -27.94 13.62 14.20
N GLN A 15 -28.80 13.93 13.22
CA GLN A 15 -28.76 15.19 12.47
C GLN A 15 -29.77 16.22 13.02
N GLU A 16 -30.92 15.75 13.47
CA GLU A 16 -32.00 16.58 13.98
C GLU A 16 -32.02 16.53 15.52
N GLU A 17 -32.15 17.69 16.18
CA GLU A 17 -32.25 17.74 17.65
C GLU A 17 -33.42 16.90 18.17
N LYS A 18 -34.48 16.79 17.35
CA LYS A 18 -35.73 16.14 17.75
C LYS A 18 -36.61 15.83 16.54
N THR A 19 -37.23 14.65 16.54
CA THR A 19 -38.25 14.24 15.58
C THR A 19 -39.43 13.54 16.29
N THR A 20 -40.49 13.17 15.56
CA THR A 20 -41.66 12.50 16.13
C THR A 20 -41.93 11.16 15.48
N ALA A 21 -42.59 10.23 16.19
CA ALA A 21 -42.97 8.93 15.61
C ALA A 21 -43.90 9.05 14.37
N PRO A 22 -44.83 10.02 14.31
CA PRO A 22 -45.58 10.28 13.08
C PRO A 22 -44.70 10.69 11.90
N GLU A 23 -43.78 11.63 12.07
CA GLU A 23 -42.87 12.10 11.02
C GLU A 23 -41.99 10.96 10.48
N LEU A 24 -41.42 10.15 11.38
CA LEU A 24 -40.64 8.96 10.99
C LEU A 24 -41.52 7.93 10.27
N ALA A 25 -42.77 7.73 10.72
CA ALA A 25 -43.71 6.79 10.11
C ALA A 25 -44.05 7.20 8.66
N GLU A 26 -44.25 8.50 8.42
CA GLU A 26 -44.51 9.07 7.10
C GLU A 26 -43.25 8.94 6.22
N ARG A 27 -42.08 9.33 6.73
CA ARG A 27 -40.83 9.33 5.97
C ARG A 27 -40.34 7.93 5.53
N PHE A 28 -40.66 6.92 6.34
CA PHE A 28 -40.29 5.52 6.04
C PHE A 28 -41.48 4.68 5.53
N GLU A 29 -42.63 5.29 5.29
CA GLU A 29 -43.88 4.64 4.79
C GLU A 29 -44.27 3.41 5.63
N VAL A 30 -44.19 3.51 6.96
CA VAL A 30 -44.54 2.45 7.89
C VAL A 30 -45.49 2.94 8.99
N SER A 31 -46.08 2.01 9.75
CA SER A 31 -46.96 2.37 10.86
C SER A 31 -46.13 2.95 12.03
N ARG A 32 -46.77 3.84 12.83
CA ARG A 32 -46.19 4.35 14.10
C ARG A 32 -45.77 3.21 15.05
N ARG A 33 -46.52 2.09 15.04
CA ARG A 33 -46.21 0.89 15.82
C ARG A 33 -44.86 0.28 15.37
N THR A 34 -44.56 0.29 14.08
CA THR A 34 -43.29 -0.17 13.52
C THR A 34 -42.16 0.72 13.96
N ILE A 35 -42.33 2.05 13.90
CA ILE A 35 -41.34 3.02 14.35
C ILE A 35 -41.02 2.84 15.86
N ASN A 36 -42.05 2.71 16.71
CA ASN A 36 -41.85 2.51 18.14
C ASN A 36 -41.04 1.24 18.42
N ARG A 37 -41.31 0.16 17.68
CA ARG A 37 -40.56 -1.08 17.81
C ARG A 37 -39.11 -0.91 17.34
N ASP A 38 -38.89 -0.17 16.24
CA ASP A 38 -37.54 0.14 15.75
C ASP A 38 -36.75 1.00 16.75
N ILE A 39 -37.41 1.97 17.42
CA ILE A 39 -36.80 2.75 18.50
C ILE A 39 -36.42 1.86 19.69
N GLU A 40 -37.32 0.92 20.10
CA GLU A 40 -37.00 -0.05 21.14
C GLU A 40 -35.79 -0.93 20.76
N ASP A 41 -35.72 -1.36 19.50
CA ASP A 41 -34.59 -2.16 19.02
C ASP A 41 -33.27 -1.38 19.01
N LEU A 42 -33.30 -0.09 18.65
CA LEU A 42 -32.16 0.82 18.76
C LEU A 42 -31.75 1.03 20.23
N CYS A 43 -32.69 1.20 21.13
CA CYS A 43 -32.42 1.29 22.58
C CYS A 43 -31.75 -0.01 23.11
N LYS A 44 -32.26 -1.19 22.70
CA LYS A 44 -31.63 -2.48 23.05
C LYS A 44 -30.22 -2.64 22.49
N ALA A 45 -29.95 -2.01 21.35
CA ALA A 45 -28.62 -1.96 20.75
C ALA A 45 -27.66 -0.96 21.45
N GLY A 46 -28.11 -0.31 22.55
CA GLY A 46 -27.28 0.59 23.33
C GLY A 46 -27.36 2.06 22.93
N ILE A 47 -28.24 2.44 22.01
CA ILE A 47 -28.44 3.84 21.64
C ILE A 47 -29.38 4.50 22.67
N PRO A 48 -28.92 5.50 23.45
CA PRO A 48 -29.74 6.15 24.47
C PRO A 48 -30.71 7.14 23.83
N ILE A 49 -31.87 6.63 23.42
CA ILE A 49 -32.96 7.42 22.85
C ILE A 49 -33.92 7.82 23.94
N ARG A 50 -34.25 9.11 23.99
CA ARG A 50 -35.26 9.68 24.87
C ARG A 50 -36.56 9.91 24.10
N THR A 51 -37.66 9.37 24.62
CA THR A 51 -38.99 9.60 24.08
C THR A 51 -39.83 10.41 25.08
N MET A 52 -40.33 11.57 24.68
CA MET A 52 -41.19 12.43 25.50
C MET A 52 -42.56 12.54 24.86
N GLN A 53 -43.61 12.35 25.66
CA GLN A 53 -45.02 12.50 25.24
C GLN A 53 -45.53 13.90 25.52
N GLY A 54 -46.53 14.35 24.77
CA GLY A 54 -47.26 15.62 25.01
C GLY A 54 -46.90 16.74 24.01
N THR A 55 -47.50 17.94 24.29
CA THR A 55 -47.27 19.12 23.44
C THR A 55 -45.82 19.56 23.56
N GLY A 56 -45.05 19.40 22.48
CA GLY A 56 -43.61 19.63 22.51
C GLY A 56 -42.79 18.37 22.82
N GLY A 57 -43.42 17.17 22.94
CA GLY A 57 -42.76 15.88 23.02
C GLY A 57 -42.07 15.48 21.72
N GLY A 58 -41.35 14.35 21.68
CA GLY A 58 -40.65 13.82 20.51
C GLY A 58 -39.64 12.75 20.89
N ILE A 59 -38.91 12.33 19.91
CA ILE A 59 -37.85 11.33 19.98
C ILE A 59 -36.54 12.05 19.71
N SER A 60 -35.59 11.94 20.62
CA SER A 60 -34.24 12.53 20.49
C SER A 60 -33.20 11.59 21.10
N ILE A 61 -31.97 11.76 20.72
CA ILE A 61 -30.84 11.15 21.41
C ILE A 61 -30.60 11.97 22.70
N MET A 62 -30.24 11.30 23.79
CA MET A 62 -29.99 11.99 25.09
C MET A 62 -28.81 12.96 24.94
N ASP A 63 -28.96 14.15 25.57
CA ASP A 63 -27.91 15.17 25.61
C ASP A 63 -26.59 14.58 26.14
N GLY A 64 -25.50 14.83 25.45
CA GLY A 64 -24.18 14.28 25.79
C GLY A 64 -23.88 12.90 25.23
N TYR A 65 -24.87 12.22 24.64
CA TYR A 65 -24.56 11.04 23.81
C TYR A 65 -24.01 11.50 22.47
N ARG A 66 -22.73 11.54 22.40
CA ARG A 66 -22.03 11.40 21.14
C ARG A 66 -21.85 9.90 20.96
N MET A 67 -22.40 9.34 19.90
CA MET A 67 -21.98 8.00 19.45
C MET A 67 -20.46 8.03 19.50
N ASP A 68 -19.87 7.16 20.32
CA ASP A 68 -18.44 7.21 20.62
C ASP A 68 -17.69 7.26 19.29
N ARG A 69 -17.37 8.46 18.81
CA ARG A 69 -16.50 8.68 17.64
C ARG A 69 -15.06 8.27 17.95
N THR A 70 -14.85 7.82 19.19
CA THR A 70 -13.56 7.46 19.77
C THR A 70 -13.20 5.99 19.60
N ILE A 71 -13.52 5.38 18.46
CA ILE A 71 -12.77 4.19 18.05
C ILE A 71 -11.36 4.61 17.62
N LEU A 72 -11.18 5.86 17.20
CA LEU A 72 -9.90 6.39 16.75
C LEU A 72 -9.46 7.54 17.66
N THR A 73 -8.28 7.42 18.25
CA THR A 73 -7.63 8.53 18.96
C THR A 73 -7.17 9.61 17.95
N SER A 74 -6.89 10.83 18.45
CA SER A 74 -6.28 11.87 17.59
C SER A 74 -5.00 11.39 16.93
N LYS A 75 -4.23 10.53 17.59
CA LYS A 75 -3.02 9.91 17.04
C LYS A 75 -3.34 8.92 15.92
N ASP A 76 -4.38 8.10 16.10
CA ASP A 76 -4.83 7.16 15.07
C ASP A 76 -5.32 7.91 13.83
N MET A 77 -6.08 8.98 14.02
CA MET A 77 -6.53 9.83 12.92
C MET A 77 -5.35 10.48 12.19
N GLN A 78 -4.35 10.99 12.90
CA GLN A 78 -3.13 11.54 12.28
C GLN A 78 -2.38 10.48 11.47
N MET A 79 -2.26 9.25 11.96
CA MET A 79 -1.62 8.15 11.21
C MET A 79 -2.41 7.79 9.94
N ILE A 80 -3.74 7.74 10.03
CA ILE A 80 -4.61 7.49 8.86
C ILE A 80 -4.44 8.61 7.83
N LEU A 81 -4.47 9.87 8.27
CA LEU A 81 -4.31 11.03 7.39
C LEU A 81 -2.92 11.09 6.76
N ALA A 82 -1.86 10.74 7.50
CA ALA A 82 -0.51 10.63 6.95
C ALA A 82 -0.44 9.53 5.87
N GLY A 83 -1.09 8.39 6.09
CA GLY A 83 -1.19 7.30 5.11
C GLY A 83 -1.93 7.74 3.84
N LEU A 84 -3.06 8.42 3.96
CA LEU A 84 -3.81 8.95 2.80
C LEU A 84 -3.02 10.00 2.03
N ARG A 85 -2.32 10.92 2.73
CA ARG A 85 -1.45 11.91 2.11
C ARG A 85 -0.30 11.26 1.33
N SER A 86 0.22 10.14 1.83
CA SER A 86 1.27 9.40 1.15
C SER A 86 0.78 8.79 -0.17
N LEU A 87 -0.46 8.34 -0.24
CA LEU A 87 -1.08 7.85 -1.48
C LEU A 87 -1.27 8.99 -2.50
N ASP A 88 -1.72 10.17 -2.06
CA ASP A 88 -1.84 11.35 -2.93
C ASP A 88 -0.48 11.78 -3.53
N SER A 89 0.62 11.55 -2.82
CA SER A 89 1.97 11.87 -3.31
C SER A 89 2.34 11.09 -4.58
N VAL A 90 1.72 9.93 -4.80
CA VAL A 90 2.01 9.03 -5.93
C VAL A 90 0.98 9.11 -7.03
N SER A 91 -0.32 9.13 -6.68
CA SER A 91 -1.42 9.10 -7.65
C SER A 91 -1.67 10.44 -8.32
N GLY A 92 -1.09 11.54 -7.80
CA GLY A 92 -1.43 12.88 -8.25
C GLY A 92 -2.88 13.28 -7.91
N SER A 93 -3.61 12.41 -7.22
CA SER A 93 -4.98 12.67 -6.76
C SER A 93 -4.99 13.63 -5.58
N SER A 94 -6.14 14.21 -5.27
CA SER A 94 -6.37 15.05 -4.10
C SER A 94 -7.31 14.41 -3.09
N TYR A 95 -7.28 13.08 -2.95
CA TYR A 95 -8.16 12.37 -2.02
C TYR A 95 -8.01 12.83 -0.58
N TYR A 96 -6.77 13.06 -0.11
CA TYR A 96 -6.52 13.65 1.20
C TYR A 96 -7.16 15.02 1.33
N GLY A 97 -6.97 15.91 0.32
CA GLY A 97 -7.56 17.24 0.31
C GLY A 97 -9.09 17.21 0.39
N GLN A 98 -9.72 16.38 -0.43
CA GLN A 98 -11.18 16.20 -0.45
C GLN A 98 -11.72 15.59 0.85
N LEU A 99 -11.00 14.62 1.43
CA LEU A 99 -11.37 14.03 2.71
C LEU A 99 -11.22 15.03 3.85
N MET A 100 -10.15 15.83 3.86
CA MET A 100 -9.94 16.90 4.84
C MET A 100 -11.03 17.95 4.78
N GLU A 101 -11.47 18.36 3.60
CA GLU A 101 -12.58 19.28 3.42
C GLU A 101 -13.89 18.72 4.01
N LYS A 102 -14.18 17.43 3.76
CA LYS A 102 -15.34 16.73 4.34
C LYS A 102 -15.27 16.57 5.86
N ILE A 103 -14.08 16.36 6.41
CA ILE A 103 -13.89 16.18 7.86
C ILE A 103 -13.91 17.54 8.57
N GLN A 104 -13.35 18.61 8.00
CA GLN A 104 -13.33 19.95 8.59
C GLN A 104 -14.73 20.56 8.75
N THR A 105 -15.66 20.20 7.88
CA THR A 105 -17.07 20.62 8.03
C THR A 105 -17.79 19.96 9.22
N GLY A 106 -17.21 18.93 9.84
CA GLY A 106 -17.82 18.16 10.93
C GLY A 106 -17.08 18.12 12.28
N ALA A 107 -15.81 18.53 12.38
CA ALA A 107 -15.01 18.37 13.61
C ALA A 107 -13.76 19.25 13.65
N SER A 108 -13.92 20.54 13.94
CA SER A 108 -12.83 21.52 13.98
C SER A 108 -11.80 21.35 15.12
N GLU A 109 -12.07 20.53 16.12
CA GLU A 109 -11.19 20.37 17.30
C GLU A 109 -10.17 19.21 17.21
N PHE A 110 -10.33 18.27 16.27
CA PHE A 110 -9.50 17.05 16.22
C PHE A 110 -8.23 17.16 15.37
N ILE A 111 -8.02 18.24 14.61
CA ILE A 111 -6.99 18.33 13.56
C ILE A 111 -5.90 19.36 13.87
N SER A 112 -5.87 19.97 15.06
CA SER A 112 -4.84 20.94 15.44
C SER A 112 -3.57 20.30 16.02
N GLY A 113 -3.04 19.25 15.33
CA GLY A 113 -1.74 18.68 15.64
C GLY A 113 -0.72 19.07 14.56
N ARG A 114 0.51 19.43 14.93
CA ARG A 114 1.62 19.52 13.96
C ARG A 114 1.82 18.14 13.36
N ASP A 115 1.69 18.02 12.03
CA ASP A 115 2.04 16.80 11.32
C ASP A 115 3.51 16.46 11.63
N SER A 116 3.71 15.47 12.48
CA SER A 116 5.04 14.98 12.85
C SER A 116 5.61 13.94 11.89
N MET A 117 4.77 13.46 10.94
CA MET A 117 5.13 12.43 9.98
C MET A 117 4.74 12.89 8.56
N LEU A 118 5.72 12.89 7.68
CA LEU A 118 5.53 13.07 6.24
C LEU A 118 6.02 11.81 5.53
N ILE A 119 5.12 11.14 4.83
CA ILE A 119 5.43 9.96 4.02
C ILE A 119 5.28 10.36 2.56
N ASP A 120 6.37 10.36 1.81
CA ASP A 120 6.38 10.57 0.36
C ASP A 120 6.71 9.24 -0.32
N LEU A 121 5.70 8.61 -0.93
CA LEU A 121 5.84 7.38 -1.71
C LEU A 121 6.17 7.65 -3.18
N SER A 122 6.36 8.91 -3.55
CA SER A 122 6.72 9.25 -4.92
C SER A 122 8.14 8.78 -5.23
N SER A 123 8.34 8.38 -6.47
CA SER A 123 9.67 8.07 -7.00
C SER A 123 10.18 9.23 -7.86
N TRP A 124 11.46 9.20 -8.21
CA TRP A 124 12.05 10.12 -9.22
C TRP A 124 11.27 10.13 -10.55
N TYR A 125 10.45 9.11 -10.79
CA TYR A 125 9.64 8.90 -11.98
C TYR A 125 8.15 9.26 -11.76
N LYS A 126 7.85 10.25 -10.90
CA LYS A 126 6.45 10.70 -10.61
C LYS A 126 5.60 10.85 -11.88
N GLY A 127 6.13 11.50 -12.91
CA GLY A 127 5.39 11.78 -14.14
C GLY A 127 4.99 10.55 -14.95
N THR A 128 5.62 9.38 -14.71
CA THR A 128 5.33 8.15 -15.44
C THR A 128 4.56 7.13 -14.63
N LEU A 129 4.56 7.22 -13.31
CA LEU A 129 3.89 6.26 -12.42
C LEU A 129 2.44 6.61 -12.16
N ALA A 130 2.12 7.88 -11.90
CA ALA A 130 0.76 8.30 -11.59
C ALA A 130 -0.25 7.87 -12.67
N PRO A 131 -0.04 8.11 -13.98
CA PRO A 131 -0.95 7.65 -15.02
C PRO A 131 -1.11 6.12 -15.05
N LYS A 132 -0.03 5.38 -14.76
CA LYS A 132 -0.09 3.90 -14.73
C LYS A 132 -0.93 3.40 -13.55
N ILE A 133 -0.81 4.04 -12.39
CA ILE A 133 -1.60 3.70 -11.20
C ILE A 133 -3.08 3.94 -11.47
N GLU A 134 -3.44 5.08 -12.07
CA GLU A 134 -4.82 5.41 -12.43
C GLU A 134 -5.41 4.36 -13.40
N ILE A 135 -4.73 4.06 -14.50
CA ILE A 135 -5.16 3.04 -15.47
C ILE A 135 -5.36 1.68 -14.79
N ILE A 136 -4.41 1.26 -13.94
CA ILE A 136 -4.50 -0.03 -13.24
C ILE A 136 -5.67 -0.04 -12.27
N GLN A 137 -5.89 1.05 -11.53
CA GLN A 137 -6.96 1.16 -10.56
C GLN A 137 -8.32 1.11 -11.23
N GLU A 138 -8.52 1.86 -12.32
CA GLU A 138 -9.74 1.80 -13.14
C GLU A 138 -9.99 0.39 -13.71
N ALA A 139 -8.94 -0.27 -14.20
CA ALA A 139 -9.06 -1.63 -14.71
C ALA A 139 -9.40 -2.66 -13.61
N ILE A 140 -8.88 -2.51 -12.39
CA ILE A 140 -9.27 -3.33 -11.23
C ILE A 140 -10.74 -3.12 -10.89
N ASP A 141 -11.18 -1.87 -10.79
CA ASP A 141 -12.56 -1.50 -10.41
C ASP A 141 -13.59 -2.00 -11.44
N ASN A 142 -13.25 -1.90 -12.74
CA ASN A 142 -14.10 -2.34 -13.84
C ASN A 142 -13.90 -3.82 -14.21
N ARG A 143 -12.91 -4.50 -13.64
CA ARG A 143 -12.53 -5.89 -13.96
C ARG A 143 -12.13 -6.06 -15.43
N HIS A 144 -11.35 -5.13 -15.95
CA HIS A 144 -10.83 -5.16 -17.30
C HIS A 144 -9.42 -5.73 -17.36
N LEU A 145 -9.11 -6.40 -18.48
CA LEU A 145 -7.76 -6.86 -18.79
C LEU A 145 -6.85 -5.67 -19.05
N LEU A 146 -5.59 -5.82 -18.64
CA LEU A 146 -4.51 -4.88 -18.94
C LEU A 146 -3.52 -5.50 -19.90
N ASP A 147 -3.15 -4.74 -20.93
CA ASP A 147 -2.07 -5.06 -21.86
C ASP A 147 -0.89 -4.12 -21.66
N PHE A 148 0.32 -4.67 -21.72
CA PHE A 148 1.57 -3.90 -21.66
C PHE A 148 2.77 -4.68 -22.18
N LYS A 149 3.81 -3.96 -22.59
CA LYS A 149 5.14 -4.48 -22.83
C LYS A 149 5.92 -4.50 -21.52
N TYR A 150 6.53 -5.63 -21.19
CA TYR A 150 7.26 -5.82 -19.95
C TYR A 150 8.75 -6.07 -20.19
N TYR A 151 9.59 -5.28 -19.54
CA TYR A 151 11.03 -5.39 -19.57
C TYR A 151 11.52 -6.20 -18.37
N ALA A 152 11.97 -7.43 -18.63
CA ALA A 152 12.55 -8.31 -17.63
C ALA A 152 14.04 -8.57 -17.93
N PRO A 153 14.85 -9.02 -16.98
CA PRO A 153 16.24 -9.42 -17.24
C PRO A 153 16.34 -10.47 -18.32
N SER A 154 15.33 -11.34 -18.45
CA SER A 154 15.25 -12.38 -19.50
C SER A 154 14.82 -11.84 -20.88
N GLY A 155 14.63 -10.53 -21.04
CA GLY A 155 14.22 -9.87 -22.27
C GLY A 155 12.82 -9.25 -22.21
N GLU A 156 12.39 -8.74 -23.37
CA GLU A 156 11.12 -8.05 -23.55
C GLU A 156 10.00 -9.03 -23.88
N SER A 157 8.79 -8.71 -23.43
CA SER A 157 7.61 -9.54 -23.72
C SER A 157 6.32 -8.74 -23.57
N VAL A 158 5.34 -9.02 -24.42
CA VAL A 158 3.98 -8.50 -24.24
C VAL A 158 3.24 -9.36 -23.23
N ARG A 159 2.48 -8.71 -22.35
CA ARG A 159 1.71 -9.34 -21.29
C ARG A 159 0.28 -8.82 -21.29
N THR A 160 -0.64 -9.76 -21.15
CA THR A 160 -2.05 -9.51 -20.81
C THR A 160 -2.29 -10.09 -19.44
N ILE A 161 -2.88 -9.29 -18.54
CA ILE A 161 -3.15 -9.73 -17.17
C ILE A 161 -4.58 -9.38 -16.73
N GLU A 162 -5.10 -10.17 -15.79
CA GLU A 162 -6.25 -9.82 -14.95
C GLU A 162 -5.69 -9.12 -13.71
N PRO A 163 -5.84 -7.79 -13.55
CA PRO A 163 -5.28 -7.07 -12.39
C PRO A 163 -6.17 -7.24 -11.16
N TYR A 164 -5.58 -7.38 -9.96
CA TYR A 164 -6.31 -7.54 -8.71
C TYR A 164 -5.89 -6.57 -7.60
N TYR A 165 -4.59 -6.33 -7.42
CA TYR A 165 -4.08 -5.44 -6.38
C TYR A 165 -2.94 -4.57 -6.87
N LEU A 166 -2.96 -3.30 -6.49
CA LEU A 166 -1.77 -2.45 -6.46
C LEU A 166 -1.01 -2.71 -5.16
N VAL A 167 0.29 -2.94 -5.27
CA VAL A 167 1.17 -3.26 -4.14
C VAL A 167 2.34 -2.30 -4.12
N PHE A 168 2.57 -1.64 -2.98
CA PHE A 168 3.80 -0.87 -2.74
C PHE A 168 4.72 -1.67 -1.83
N GLN A 169 5.88 -2.06 -2.35
CA GLN A 169 6.87 -2.83 -1.61
C GLN A 169 8.28 -2.56 -2.16
N TRP A 170 9.29 -2.65 -1.30
CA TRP A 170 10.70 -2.38 -1.65
C TRP A 170 10.87 -1.06 -2.42
N SER A 171 10.26 -0.01 -1.89
CA SER A 171 10.26 1.34 -2.50
C SER A 171 9.80 1.38 -3.96
N SER A 172 8.94 0.46 -4.36
CA SER A 172 8.46 0.34 -5.73
C SER A 172 6.99 -0.08 -5.78
N TRP A 173 6.31 0.34 -6.84
CA TRP A 173 4.95 -0.04 -7.13
C TRP A 173 4.88 -1.25 -8.04
N TYR A 174 3.96 -2.14 -7.74
CA TYR A 174 3.68 -3.37 -8.46
C TYR A 174 2.18 -3.53 -8.67
N VAL A 175 1.80 -4.29 -9.70
CA VAL A 175 0.47 -4.86 -9.83
C VAL A 175 0.55 -6.36 -9.66
N TRP A 176 -0.30 -6.89 -8.78
CA TRP A 176 -0.55 -8.32 -8.62
C TRP A 176 -1.67 -8.73 -9.54
N GLY A 177 -1.42 -9.67 -10.45
CA GLY A 177 -2.38 -10.07 -11.45
C GLY A 177 -2.14 -11.48 -11.98
N TRP A 178 -3.20 -12.07 -12.53
CA TRP A 178 -3.13 -13.33 -13.26
C TRP A 178 -2.60 -13.09 -14.67
N CYS A 179 -1.46 -13.65 -14.97
CA CYS A 179 -0.85 -13.55 -16.31
C CYS A 179 -1.43 -14.59 -17.24
N LEU A 180 -2.16 -14.18 -18.29
CA LEU A 180 -2.81 -15.09 -19.23
C LEU A 180 -1.81 -16.00 -19.96
N SER A 181 -0.66 -15.46 -20.35
CA SER A 181 0.37 -16.21 -21.08
C SER A 181 1.13 -17.23 -20.22
N ARG A 182 1.26 -16.95 -18.90
CA ARG A 182 1.96 -17.85 -17.96
C ARG A 182 1.01 -18.74 -17.17
N LYS A 183 -0.29 -18.42 -17.19
CA LYS A 183 -1.35 -19.11 -16.40
C LYS A 183 -1.00 -19.18 -14.90
N ASP A 184 -0.54 -18.05 -14.36
CA ASP A 184 -0.07 -17.94 -12.98
C ASP A 184 -0.21 -16.53 -12.47
N PHE A 185 -0.39 -16.38 -11.14
CA PHE A 185 -0.36 -15.09 -10.48
C PHE A 185 1.06 -14.56 -10.40
N ARG A 186 1.25 -13.29 -10.76
CA ARG A 186 2.56 -12.66 -10.78
C ARG A 186 2.50 -11.21 -10.33
N LEU A 187 3.62 -10.79 -9.76
CA LEU A 187 3.87 -9.41 -9.38
C LEU A 187 4.66 -8.71 -10.51
N PHE A 188 4.08 -7.66 -11.09
CA PHE A 188 4.71 -6.90 -12.17
C PHE A 188 5.08 -5.51 -11.66
N LYS A 189 6.36 -5.14 -11.77
CA LYS A 189 6.86 -3.83 -11.37
C LYS A 189 6.43 -2.77 -12.38
N LEU A 190 5.74 -1.71 -11.94
CA LEU A 190 5.17 -0.68 -12.82
C LEU A 190 6.25 0.05 -13.65
N ASN A 191 7.45 0.25 -13.08
CA ASN A 191 8.55 0.92 -13.78
C ASN A 191 9.11 0.09 -14.96
N ARG A 192 8.79 -1.20 -15.03
CA ARG A 192 9.18 -2.11 -16.10
C ARG A 192 8.08 -2.31 -17.16
N MET A 193 6.98 -1.59 -17.04
CA MET A 193 5.87 -1.62 -18.01
C MET A 193 5.99 -0.46 -18.98
N ASP A 194 5.70 -0.71 -20.24
CA ASP A 194 5.59 0.29 -21.29
C ASP A 194 4.33 0.05 -22.11
N GLY A 195 3.71 1.10 -22.65
CA GLY A 195 2.49 0.99 -23.42
C GLY A 195 1.33 0.37 -22.66
N LEU A 196 1.22 0.64 -21.33
CA LEU A 196 0.14 0.13 -20.49
C LEU A 196 -1.21 0.68 -20.99
N SER A 197 -2.16 -0.20 -21.21
CA SER A 197 -3.52 0.14 -21.64
C SER A 197 -4.56 -0.77 -21.01
N ASP A 198 -5.70 -0.20 -20.66
CA ASP A 198 -6.94 -0.92 -20.40
C ASP A 198 -7.52 -1.39 -21.73
N THR A 199 -7.77 -2.70 -21.87
CA THR A 199 -8.33 -3.26 -23.10
C THR A 199 -9.83 -3.07 -23.25
N GLY A 200 -10.53 -2.73 -22.15
CA GLY A 200 -12.00 -2.73 -22.08
C GLY A 200 -12.63 -4.13 -22.06
N GLU A 201 -11.83 -5.20 -22.17
CA GLU A 201 -12.32 -6.57 -22.08
C GLU A 201 -12.50 -7.00 -20.63
N ALA A 202 -13.72 -7.38 -20.27
CA ALA A 202 -14.02 -7.82 -18.91
C ALA A 202 -13.55 -9.26 -18.67
N PHE A 203 -13.06 -9.54 -17.46
CA PHE A 203 -12.72 -10.89 -17.01
C PHE A 203 -13.61 -11.33 -15.83
N ILE A 204 -13.74 -12.66 -15.66
CA ILE A 204 -14.43 -13.25 -14.50
C ILE A 204 -13.40 -13.40 -13.38
N CYS A 205 -13.71 -12.79 -12.22
CA CYS A 205 -12.84 -12.88 -11.04
C CYS A 205 -12.58 -14.34 -10.65
N ARG A 206 -11.32 -14.65 -10.42
CA ARG A 206 -10.85 -15.90 -9.82
C ARG A 206 -10.85 -15.80 -8.32
N GLU A 207 -10.72 -16.92 -7.63
CA GLU A 207 -10.26 -16.91 -6.25
C GLU A 207 -8.79 -16.43 -6.23
N VAL A 208 -8.57 -15.26 -5.64
CA VAL A 208 -7.28 -14.57 -5.66
C VAL A 208 -6.54 -14.87 -4.38
N PRO A 209 -5.42 -15.58 -4.43
CA PRO A 209 -4.58 -15.69 -3.26
C PRO A 209 -4.01 -14.32 -2.92
N MET A 210 -4.02 -13.95 -1.63
CA MET A 210 -3.27 -12.77 -1.19
C MET A 210 -1.81 -12.94 -1.61
N PRO A 211 -1.20 -11.90 -2.21
CA PRO A 211 0.22 -11.97 -2.54
C PRO A 211 0.98 -12.22 -1.24
N ASP A 212 1.72 -13.33 -1.21
CA ASP A 212 2.65 -13.57 -0.12
C ASP A 212 3.86 -12.66 -0.34
N LEU A 213 3.86 -11.56 0.39
CA LEU A 213 4.89 -10.53 0.32
C LEU A 213 6.07 -10.82 1.27
N SER A 214 6.11 -12.01 1.88
CA SER A 214 7.24 -12.42 2.70
C SER A 214 8.49 -12.62 1.82
N ASN A 215 9.64 -12.19 2.33
CA ASN A 215 10.91 -12.32 1.61
C ASN A 215 11.24 -13.79 1.28
N GLU A 216 10.77 -14.74 2.10
CA GLU A 216 11.06 -16.15 1.96
C GLU A 216 10.47 -16.81 0.70
N LYS A 217 9.31 -16.35 0.22
CA LYS A 217 8.68 -16.91 -1.00
C LYS A 217 9.04 -16.17 -2.28
N ILE A 218 9.27 -14.87 -2.17
CA ILE A 218 9.65 -14.06 -3.33
C ILE A 218 11.13 -14.26 -3.64
N PHE A 219 11.91 -14.55 -2.61
CA PHE A 219 13.32 -14.86 -2.67
C PHE A 219 13.57 -16.21 -1.98
N PRO A 220 13.21 -17.35 -2.61
CA PRO A 220 13.53 -18.65 -2.03
C PRO A 220 15.03 -18.72 -1.85
N GLY A 221 15.45 -18.72 -0.60
CA GLY A 221 16.80 -18.56 -0.16
C GLY A 221 17.78 -19.53 -0.77
N GLY A 222 19.05 -19.17 -0.68
CA GLY A 222 19.96 -20.15 -0.81
C GLY A 222 21.40 -19.96 -1.19
N ILE A 223 21.92 -18.77 -1.47
CA ILE A 223 23.36 -18.59 -1.66
C ILE A 223 23.92 -17.96 -0.38
N PRO A 224 24.47 -18.77 0.56
CA PRO A 224 25.11 -18.24 1.74
C PRO A 224 26.39 -17.50 1.31
N VAL A 225 26.48 -16.23 1.62
CA VAL A 225 27.59 -15.36 1.25
C VAL A 225 28.34 -14.93 2.48
N LYS A 226 29.68 -15.01 2.41
CA LYS A 226 30.57 -14.31 3.33
C LYS A 226 31.43 -13.34 2.53
N ALA A 227 31.44 -12.08 2.94
CA ALA A 227 32.23 -11.05 2.29
C ALA A 227 32.90 -10.14 3.32
N LEU A 228 34.07 -9.66 2.99
CA LEU A 228 34.75 -8.62 3.74
C LEU A 228 34.54 -7.27 3.09
N PHE A 229 34.25 -6.28 3.93
CA PHE A 229 34.09 -4.90 3.49
C PHE A 229 35.09 -4.00 4.24
N THR A 230 35.51 -2.91 3.58
CA THR A 230 36.28 -1.87 4.26
C THR A 230 35.38 -1.05 5.18
N PRO A 231 35.95 -0.40 6.25
CA PRO A 231 35.14 0.43 7.16
C PRO A 231 34.43 1.60 6.47
N ASP A 232 34.94 2.10 5.35
CA ASP A 232 34.38 3.25 4.61
C ASP A 232 32.94 3.03 4.12
N VAL A 233 32.57 1.78 3.91
CA VAL A 233 31.22 1.42 3.43
C VAL A 233 30.30 0.87 4.52
N LYS A 234 30.72 0.97 5.80
CA LYS A 234 29.93 0.52 6.95
C LYS A 234 28.52 1.11 6.98
N TRP A 235 28.42 2.41 6.72
CA TRP A 235 27.15 3.13 6.69
C TRP A 235 26.13 2.48 5.75
N ARG A 236 26.58 2.02 4.59
CA ARG A 236 25.74 1.41 3.59
C ARG A 236 25.27 0.02 4.00
N LEU A 237 26.14 -0.79 4.61
CA LEU A 237 25.76 -2.09 5.17
C LEU A 237 24.68 -1.93 6.24
N VAL A 238 24.86 -0.94 7.13
CA VAL A 238 23.88 -0.63 8.19
C VAL A 238 22.56 -0.16 7.60
N GLU A 239 22.57 0.67 6.56
CA GLU A 239 21.37 1.17 5.89
C GLU A 239 20.57 0.05 5.22
N GLU A 240 21.27 -0.88 4.55
CA GLU A 240 20.64 -1.94 3.77
C GLU A 240 20.22 -3.17 4.62
N PHE A 241 21.00 -3.53 5.66
CA PHE A 241 20.83 -4.78 6.41
C PHE A 241 20.75 -4.61 7.93
N GLY A 242 20.93 -3.41 8.45
CA GLY A 242 20.96 -3.14 9.88
C GLY A 242 22.35 -3.33 10.52
N SER A 243 22.50 -2.88 11.77
CA SER A 243 23.79 -2.84 12.48
C SER A 243 24.38 -4.22 12.82
N GLU A 244 23.53 -5.24 12.84
CA GLU A 244 23.90 -6.61 13.26
C GLU A 244 24.35 -7.50 12.08
N CYS A 245 24.43 -6.94 10.85
CA CYS A 245 24.73 -7.72 9.65
C CYS A 245 26.20 -8.10 9.47
N PHE A 246 27.12 -7.56 10.28
CA PHE A 246 28.55 -7.80 10.19
C PHE A 246 29.21 -7.92 11.55
N THR A 247 30.41 -8.53 11.56
CA THR A 247 31.29 -8.56 12.69
C THR A 247 32.57 -7.78 12.34
N GLU A 248 33.03 -6.89 13.22
CA GLU A 248 34.30 -6.21 13.04
C GLU A 248 35.47 -7.18 13.30
N MET A 249 36.41 -7.22 12.37
CA MET A 249 37.63 -8.05 12.46
C MET A 249 38.78 -7.26 13.12
N ASP A 250 39.80 -7.96 13.60
CA ASP A 250 40.96 -7.34 14.25
C ASP A 250 41.72 -6.36 13.33
N ASP A 251 41.64 -6.53 12.03
CA ASP A 251 42.23 -5.65 11.01
C ASP A 251 41.35 -4.45 10.63
N GLY A 252 40.21 -4.30 11.30
CA GLY A 252 39.23 -3.22 11.07
C GLY A 252 38.29 -3.47 9.93
N ARG A 253 38.41 -4.57 9.16
CA ARG A 253 37.44 -4.94 8.13
C ARG A 253 36.16 -5.49 8.75
N LEU A 254 35.10 -5.48 7.97
CA LEU A 254 33.77 -5.91 8.37
C LEU A 254 33.45 -7.25 7.70
N LEU A 255 33.29 -8.32 8.48
CA LEU A 255 32.85 -9.63 7.98
C LEU A 255 31.34 -9.65 7.94
N PHE A 256 30.78 -9.63 6.72
CA PHE A 256 29.36 -9.70 6.43
C PHE A 256 28.98 -11.15 6.10
N SER A 257 27.81 -11.58 6.61
CA SER A 257 27.24 -12.89 6.28
C SER A 257 25.74 -12.74 6.03
N ALA A 258 25.26 -13.19 4.89
CA ALA A 258 23.83 -13.17 4.53
C ALA A 258 23.51 -14.28 3.52
N ASP A 259 22.23 -14.66 3.47
CA ASP A 259 21.71 -15.53 2.43
C ASP A 259 21.13 -14.68 1.28
N TYR A 260 21.62 -14.92 0.06
CA TYR A 260 21.15 -14.29 -1.16
C TYR A 260 20.38 -15.26 -2.04
N THR A 261 19.45 -14.73 -2.79
CA THR A 261 18.48 -15.57 -3.54
C THR A 261 18.81 -15.71 -5.02
N ASP A 262 19.54 -14.73 -5.53
CA ASP A 262 19.84 -14.62 -6.96
C ASP A 262 21.31 -14.23 -7.17
N MET A 263 22.00 -15.02 -7.98
CA MET A 263 23.43 -14.84 -8.27
C MET A 263 23.71 -13.51 -8.99
N GLU A 264 22.89 -13.13 -9.95
CA GLU A 264 23.07 -11.92 -10.75
C GLU A 264 22.90 -10.67 -9.91
N ASN A 265 21.86 -10.64 -9.06
CA ASN A 265 21.63 -9.56 -8.11
C ASN A 265 22.77 -9.44 -7.10
N LEU A 266 23.27 -10.57 -6.59
CA LEU A 266 24.38 -10.60 -5.65
C LEU A 266 25.67 -10.04 -6.29
N VAL A 267 26.03 -10.52 -7.48
CA VAL A 267 27.21 -10.04 -8.19
C VAL A 267 27.11 -8.55 -8.47
N THR A 268 25.98 -8.09 -8.96
CA THR A 268 25.70 -6.68 -9.23
C THR A 268 25.85 -5.85 -7.95
N TRP A 269 25.25 -6.31 -6.84
CA TRP A 269 25.32 -5.63 -5.56
C TRP A 269 26.76 -5.50 -5.05
N ILE A 270 27.52 -6.59 -5.06
CA ILE A 270 28.95 -6.56 -4.65
C ILE A 270 29.77 -5.60 -5.53
N LEU A 271 29.57 -5.60 -6.83
CA LEU A 271 30.28 -4.72 -7.75
C LEU A 271 30.00 -3.24 -7.51
N THR A 272 28.86 -2.89 -6.93
CA THR A 272 28.56 -1.49 -6.55
C THR A 272 29.46 -0.95 -5.44
N PHE A 273 30.17 -1.80 -4.70
CA PHE A 273 31.15 -1.40 -3.69
C PHE A 273 32.55 -1.22 -4.26
N GLY A 274 32.77 -1.59 -5.52
CA GLY A 274 34.09 -1.50 -6.16
C GLY A 274 35.15 -2.30 -5.40
N GLY A 275 36.27 -1.66 -5.10
CA GLY A 275 37.36 -2.28 -4.36
C GLY A 275 37.14 -2.43 -2.84
N ASN A 276 36.01 -1.93 -2.32
CA ASN A 276 35.71 -1.98 -0.89
C ASN A 276 35.02 -3.28 -0.44
N ALA A 277 34.81 -4.24 -1.36
CA ALA A 277 34.19 -5.53 -1.06
C ALA A 277 35.06 -6.68 -1.59
N GLU A 278 35.25 -7.71 -0.77
CA GLU A 278 35.86 -8.97 -1.18
C GLU A 278 34.97 -10.15 -0.73
N VAL A 279 34.41 -10.89 -1.68
CA VAL A 279 33.68 -12.12 -1.35
C VAL A 279 34.66 -13.23 -0.99
N LEU A 280 34.45 -13.86 0.18
CA LEU A 280 35.20 -15.00 0.64
C LEU A 280 34.59 -16.30 0.18
N GLU A 281 33.28 -16.44 0.36
CA GLU A 281 32.47 -17.60 0.06
C GLU A 281 31.13 -17.16 -0.58
N PRO A 282 30.56 -17.95 -1.51
CA PRO A 282 31.10 -19.17 -2.08
C PRO A 282 32.04 -18.89 -3.30
N PRO A 283 32.88 -19.85 -3.72
CA PRO A 283 33.83 -19.67 -4.82
C PRO A 283 33.20 -19.33 -6.16
N GLU A 284 31.97 -19.78 -6.42
CA GLU A 284 31.22 -19.48 -7.66
C GLU A 284 30.87 -18.01 -7.77
N VAL A 285 30.53 -17.34 -6.65
CA VAL A 285 30.28 -15.89 -6.61
C VAL A 285 31.56 -15.14 -6.90
N ARG A 286 32.69 -15.54 -6.30
CA ARG A 286 34.03 -14.96 -6.60
C ARG A 286 34.37 -15.03 -8.08
N ARG A 287 34.10 -16.20 -8.71
CA ARG A 287 34.34 -16.38 -10.17
C ARG A 287 33.45 -15.46 -11.00
N ALA A 288 32.19 -15.35 -10.63
CA ALA A 288 31.21 -14.49 -11.33
C ALA A 288 31.58 -13.01 -11.24
N ILE A 289 31.98 -12.53 -10.05
CA ILE A 289 32.45 -11.15 -9.84
C ILE A 289 33.72 -10.89 -10.68
N ARG A 290 34.70 -11.80 -10.62
CA ARG A 290 35.92 -11.66 -11.40
C ARG A 290 35.63 -11.55 -12.89
N LYS A 291 34.79 -12.43 -13.43
CA LYS A 291 34.38 -12.41 -14.84
C LYS A 291 33.72 -11.07 -15.21
N ALA A 292 32.77 -10.59 -14.41
CA ALA A 292 32.08 -9.32 -14.65
C ALA A 292 33.03 -8.12 -14.58
N ALA A 293 34.00 -8.12 -13.65
CA ALA A 293 35.02 -7.09 -13.55
C ALA A 293 35.97 -7.10 -14.75
N GLU A 294 36.39 -8.28 -15.24
CA GLU A 294 37.21 -8.42 -16.43
C GLU A 294 36.48 -7.95 -17.70
N GLU A 295 35.18 -8.25 -17.83
CA GLU A 295 34.35 -7.77 -18.95
C GLU A 295 34.18 -6.25 -18.89
N THR A 296 33.95 -5.70 -17.71
CA THR A 296 33.88 -4.24 -17.51
C THR A 296 35.20 -3.58 -17.91
N LEU A 297 36.32 -4.12 -17.44
CA LEU A 297 37.64 -3.55 -17.73
C LEU A 297 37.96 -3.53 -19.24
N LYS A 298 37.57 -4.56 -20.00
CA LYS A 298 37.73 -4.58 -21.45
C LYS A 298 37.07 -3.40 -22.13
N ASN A 299 35.86 -3.00 -21.72
CA ASN A 299 35.15 -1.88 -22.31
C ASN A 299 35.87 -0.53 -22.14
N TYR A 300 36.75 -0.42 -21.14
CA TYR A 300 37.54 0.80 -20.87
C TYR A 300 38.99 0.72 -21.32
N MET A 301 39.48 -0.45 -21.75
CA MET A 301 40.83 -0.61 -22.31
C MET A 301 40.90 -0.33 -23.80
N GLU A 302 39.77 -0.47 -24.54
CA GLU A 302 39.71 -0.22 -25.95
C GLU A 302 39.66 1.27 -26.36
N ASP A 303 39.41 2.19 -25.39
CA ASP A 303 39.36 3.64 -25.60
C ASP A 303 40.72 4.35 -25.77
N ASN A 304 41.86 3.63 -25.76
CA ASN A 304 43.18 4.20 -26.03
C ASN A 304 43.56 4.16 -27.52
N ALA A 305 42.64 3.93 -28.42
CA ALA A 305 42.87 3.85 -29.89
C ALA A 305 42.04 4.89 -30.68
N VAL A 306 41.83 6.14 -30.09
CA VAL A 306 41.31 7.29 -30.85
C VAL A 306 42.26 8.45 -30.77
#